data_19373996448898bd4cad36110b91aed3
#
_entry.id   19373996448898bd4cad36110b91aed3
#
_cell.length_a   1.000
_cell.length_b   1.000
_cell.length_c   1.000
_cell.angle_alpha   90.00
_cell.angle_beta   90.00
_cell.angle_gamma   90.00
#
_symmetry.space_group_name_H-M   'P 1'
#
loop_
_entity.id
_entity.type
_entity.pdbx_description
1 polymer ?
#
loop_
_entity_poly.entity_id
_entity_poly.type
_entity_poly.pdbx_seq_one_letter_code
_entity_poly.pdbx_strand_id
1 'polypeptide(L)'
;MAGISLFLEYVFIHCMLIISGKYTYQDSNRAGGNNLEGKVMKKRLKYALAILFALTLLVNGSFSALAATESDVLLPYREKLNLLNEELGTQYKIPTNEELAVTDMTVQELNDFYTSMDLNEFEEYILEMHDQNAQNSEARIQNVIAVNDGISARATETEQFYYYSSSNRKYFTLKSKIVTVNNVAYYNSFVNAGYNSKATGYPYYVPMSISYSVSSDSRQMTVSYNCSKYISATLIDTGYYTINVTYTAGA
;
A
#
# COMPACT_ATOMS: atom_id res chain seq x y z
N MET A 1 3.10 -9.91 18.90
CA MET A 1 4.17 -8.96 18.52
C MET A 1 4.65 -8.04 19.66
N ALA A 2 3.83 -7.65 20.64
CA ALA A 2 4.22 -6.75 21.73
C ALA A 2 5.30 -7.32 22.70
N GLY A 3 5.41 -8.63 22.88
CA GLY A 3 6.37 -9.23 23.81
C GLY A 3 7.83 -9.22 23.36
N ILE A 4 8.08 -9.21 22.03
CA ILE A 4 9.44 -9.25 21.47
C ILE A 4 10.09 -7.87 21.53
N SER A 5 9.31 -6.80 21.37
CA SER A 5 9.78 -5.42 21.48
C SER A 5 10.28 -5.11 22.89
N LEU A 6 9.52 -5.51 23.91
CA LEU A 6 9.91 -5.33 25.33
C LEU A 6 11.17 -6.11 25.71
N PHE A 7 11.36 -7.30 25.16
CA PHE A 7 12.55 -8.11 25.43
C PHE A 7 13.80 -7.50 24.78
N LEU A 8 13.70 -6.98 23.57
CA LEU A 8 14.80 -6.28 22.87
C LEU A 8 15.20 -4.99 23.57
N GLU A 9 14.25 -4.19 24.04
CA GLU A 9 14.53 -2.99 24.85
C GLU A 9 15.22 -3.35 26.17
N TYR A 10 14.77 -4.39 26.85
CA TYR A 10 15.38 -4.84 28.10
C TYR A 10 16.85 -5.29 27.90
N VAL A 11 17.11 -6.05 26.84
CA VAL A 11 18.47 -6.50 26.49
C VAL A 11 19.36 -5.32 26.10
N PHE A 12 18.84 -4.35 25.32
CA PHE A 12 19.58 -3.17 24.89
C PHE A 12 19.95 -2.28 26.09
N ILE A 13 19.03 -2.04 27.02
CA ILE A 13 19.27 -1.26 28.23
C ILE A 13 20.32 -1.96 29.12
N HIS A 14 20.24 -3.28 29.28
CA HIS A 14 21.22 -4.01 30.07
C HIS A 14 22.61 -4.03 29.44
N CYS A 15 22.73 -4.16 28.14
CA CYS A 15 24.00 -4.05 27.42
C CYS A 15 24.61 -2.64 27.52
N MET A 16 23.80 -1.59 27.43
CA MET A 16 24.22 -0.21 27.61
C MET A 16 24.70 0.08 29.04
N LEU A 17 24.08 -0.49 30.07
CA LEU A 17 24.51 -0.38 31.43
C LEU A 17 25.85 -1.08 31.71
N ILE A 18 26.10 -2.21 31.08
CA ILE A 18 27.38 -2.93 31.17
C ILE A 18 28.51 -2.16 30.45
N ILE A 19 28.22 -1.52 29.31
CA ILE A 19 29.19 -0.73 28.51
C ILE A 19 29.46 0.60 29.18
N SER A 20 28.51 1.25 29.82
CA SER A 20 28.66 2.57 30.46
C SER A 20 29.39 2.56 31.78
N GLY A 21 29.81 1.39 32.29
CA GLY A 21 30.68 1.29 33.49
C GLY A 21 30.02 1.76 34.78
N LYS A 22 28.70 1.92 34.84
CA LYS A 22 27.97 2.41 36.04
C LYS A 22 27.75 1.36 37.14
N TYR A 23 28.39 0.20 37.05
CA TYR A 23 28.53 -0.62 38.23
C TYR A 23 29.83 -0.17 38.97
N THR A 24 29.68 0.79 39.86
CA THR A 24 30.68 1.12 40.87
C THR A 24 30.75 -0.07 41.85
N TYR A 25 31.69 -0.98 41.59
CA TYR A 25 32.13 -1.91 42.61
C TYR A 25 32.97 -1.11 43.61
N GLN A 26 32.41 -0.90 44.78
CA GLN A 26 33.09 -0.30 45.91
C GLN A 26 34.10 -1.34 46.44
N ASP A 27 35.34 -1.22 46.05
CA ASP A 27 36.40 -1.98 46.74
C ASP A 27 37.55 -1.05 47.06
N SER A 28 37.88 -1.02 48.34
CA SER A 28 38.87 -0.22 48.96
C SER A 28 40.26 -0.86 48.80
N ASN A 29 41.26 -0.01 48.52
CA ASN A 29 42.70 -0.19 48.79
C ASN A 29 43.46 -1.23 47.95
N ARG A 30 44.24 -0.78 46.96
CA ARG A 30 45.73 -0.79 46.96
C ARG A 30 46.31 -0.23 45.66
N ALA A 31 47.33 0.56 45.87
CA ALA A 31 48.14 1.15 44.82
C ALA A 31 48.96 0.08 44.02
N GLY A 32 49.10 0.29 42.74
CA GLY A 32 50.11 -0.33 41.87
C GLY A 32 49.56 -1.26 40.80
N GLY A 33 49.50 -0.82 39.53
CA GLY A 33 49.29 -1.73 38.41
C GLY A 33 48.53 -1.23 37.19
N ASN A 34 49.00 -0.21 36.52
CA ASN A 34 48.36 0.43 35.35
C ASN A 34 48.33 -0.36 34.05
N ASN A 35 48.50 -1.69 34.05
CA ASN A 35 48.55 -2.46 32.79
C ASN A 35 47.57 -3.66 32.68
N LEU A 36 46.86 -3.99 33.73
CA LEU A 36 45.94 -5.14 33.70
C LEU A 36 44.48 -4.75 33.31
N GLU A 37 44.06 -3.55 33.65
CA GLU A 37 42.68 -3.10 33.37
C GLU A 37 42.40 -2.96 31.88
N GLY A 38 43.35 -2.42 31.10
CA GLY A 38 43.19 -2.29 29.64
C GLY A 38 43.05 -3.62 28.90
N LYS A 39 43.68 -4.68 29.42
CA LYS A 39 43.62 -6.02 28.80
C LYS A 39 42.31 -6.75 29.11
N VAL A 40 41.78 -6.57 30.32
CA VAL A 40 40.49 -7.16 30.74
C VAL A 40 39.35 -6.47 30.03
N MET A 41 39.39 -5.14 29.89
CA MET A 41 38.39 -4.37 29.18
C MET A 41 38.32 -4.72 27.69
N LYS A 42 39.45 -4.87 27.01
CA LYS A 42 39.52 -5.30 25.61
C LYS A 42 38.98 -6.73 25.39
N LYS A 43 39.19 -7.64 26.34
CA LYS A 43 38.57 -8.99 26.27
C LYS A 43 37.09 -8.96 26.47
N ARG A 44 36.56 -8.20 27.45
CA ARG A 44 35.12 -8.08 27.69
C ARG A 44 34.39 -7.43 26.52
N LEU A 45 34.98 -6.42 25.87
CA LEU A 45 34.42 -5.77 24.67
C LEU A 45 34.35 -6.75 23.48
N LYS A 46 35.35 -7.59 23.28
CA LYS A 46 35.35 -8.63 22.23
C LYS A 46 34.25 -9.68 22.45
N TYR A 47 34.04 -10.10 23.68
CA TYR A 47 32.95 -11.06 24.00
C TYR A 47 31.57 -10.41 23.85
N ALA A 48 31.39 -9.16 24.27
CA ALA A 48 30.13 -8.43 24.08
C ALA A 48 29.79 -8.24 22.59
N LEU A 49 30.79 -7.88 21.77
CA LEU A 49 30.64 -7.78 20.30
C LEU A 49 30.33 -9.14 19.64
N ALA A 50 30.97 -10.21 20.08
CA ALA A 50 30.73 -11.56 19.57
C ALA A 50 29.31 -12.06 19.93
N ILE A 51 28.84 -11.76 21.14
CA ILE A 51 27.48 -12.11 21.57
C ILE A 51 26.44 -11.27 20.79
N LEU A 52 26.70 -9.98 20.57
CA LEU A 52 25.82 -9.11 19.78
C LEU A 52 25.73 -9.59 18.33
N PHE A 53 26.87 -10.01 17.75
CA PHE A 53 26.89 -10.53 16.38
C PHE A 53 26.20 -11.89 16.27
N ALA A 54 26.35 -12.78 17.27
CA ALA A 54 25.64 -14.05 17.32
C ALA A 54 24.13 -13.86 17.49
N LEU A 55 23.70 -12.89 18.30
CA LEU A 55 22.30 -12.53 18.48
C LEU A 55 21.69 -11.93 17.19
N THR A 56 22.43 -11.09 16.45
CA THR A 56 21.96 -10.57 15.16
C THR A 56 21.85 -11.66 14.09
N LEU A 57 22.75 -12.64 14.08
CA LEU A 57 22.65 -13.79 13.19
C LEU A 57 21.48 -14.71 13.54
N LEU A 58 21.21 -14.93 14.83
CA LEU A 58 20.06 -15.71 15.30
C LEU A 58 18.73 -15.02 14.97
N VAL A 59 18.63 -13.71 15.12
CA VAL A 59 17.42 -12.95 14.77
C VAL A 59 17.18 -12.96 13.27
N ASN A 60 18.23 -12.68 12.46
CA ASN A 60 18.10 -12.71 11.00
C ASN A 60 17.83 -14.12 10.46
N GLY A 61 18.45 -15.15 11.05
CA GLY A 61 18.20 -16.56 10.70
C GLY A 61 16.80 -17.03 11.08
N SER A 62 16.25 -16.55 12.19
CA SER A 62 14.91 -16.92 12.64
C SER A 62 13.80 -16.25 11.81
N PHE A 63 14.02 -15.02 11.34
CA PHE A 63 13.06 -14.36 10.43
C PHE A 63 13.03 -15.02 9.04
N SER A 64 14.18 -15.48 8.54
CA SER A 64 14.20 -16.25 7.28
C SER A 64 13.56 -17.63 7.43
N ALA A 65 13.64 -18.26 8.60
CA ALA A 65 13.06 -19.58 8.84
C ALA A 65 11.54 -19.52 9.14
N LEU A 66 11.01 -18.38 9.68
CA LEU A 66 9.56 -18.22 9.85
C LEU A 66 8.85 -17.81 8.55
N ALA A 67 9.58 -17.21 7.60
CA ALA A 67 9.04 -16.91 6.26
C ALA A 67 9.06 -18.11 5.32
N ALA A 68 9.73 -19.19 5.68
CA ALA A 68 9.95 -20.37 4.80
C ALA A 68 8.99 -21.53 5.03
N THR A 69 7.88 -21.36 5.77
CA THR A 69 6.96 -22.47 6.09
C THR A 69 5.57 -22.39 5.47
N GLU A 70 5.26 -21.33 4.74
CA GLU A 70 4.20 -21.38 3.73
C GLU A 70 4.92 -21.34 2.38
N SER A 71 5.07 -22.50 1.72
CA SER A 71 5.56 -22.53 0.34
C SER A 71 4.59 -21.65 -0.43
N ASP A 72 5.07 -20.52 -0.92
CA ASP A 72 4.25 -19.63 -1.75
C ASP A 72 3.89 -20.41 -3.03
N VAL A 73 2.73 -21.02 -2.99
CA VAL A 73 2.20 -21.89 -4.07
C VAL A 73 2.14 -21.11 -5.38
N LEU A 74 2.02 -19.79 -5.31
CA LEU A 74 1.96 -18.89 -6.45
C LEU A 74 3.33 -18.42 -6.95
N LEU A 75 4.44 -18.79 -6.29
CA LEU A 75 5.78 -18.35 -6.70
C LEU A 75 6.11 -18.66 -8.16
N PRO A 76 5.88 -19.88 -8.70
CA PRO A 76 6.15 -20.16 -10.11
C PRO A 76 5.35 -19.29 -11.08
N TYR A 77 4.10 -18.98 -10.74
CA TYR A 77 3.23 -18.10 -11.53
C TYR A 77 3.68 -16.65 -11.49
N ARG A 78 4.16 -16.16 -10.32
CA ARG A 78 4.74 -14.82 -10.21
C ARG A 78 6.03 -14.66 -11.00
N GLU A 79 6.89 -15.66 -10.96
CA GLU A 79 8.12 -15.68 -11.77
C GLU A 79 7.80 -15.68 -13.27
N LYS A 80 6.87 -16.52 -13.71
CA LYS A 80 6.42 -16.54 -15.12
C LYS A 80 5.77 -15.22 -15.52
N LEU A 81 4.94 -14.63 -14.65
CA LEU A 81 4.29 -13.35 -14.90
C LEU A 81 5.32 -12.20 -15.05
N ASN A 82 6.40 -12.21 -14.27
CA ASN A 82 7.46 -11.22 -14.40
C ASN A 82 8.13 -11.29 -15.79
N LEU A 83 8.37 -12.50 -16.31
CA LEU A 83 8.92 -12.68 -17.67
C LEU A 83 7.94 -12.16 -18.74
N LEU A 84 6.66 -12.49 -18.61
CA LEU A 84 5.61 -11.99 -19.52
C LEU A 84 5.46 -10.48 -19.46
N ASN A 85 5.59 -9.86 -18.27
CA ASN A 85 5.57 -8.41 -18.14
C ASN A 85 6.72 -7.73 -18.90
N GLU A 86 7.92 -8.32 -18.87
CA GLU A 86 9.06 -7.81 -19.64
C GLU A 86 8.80 -7.93 -21.16
N GLU A 87 8.25 -9.04 -21.61
CA GLU A 87 7.94 -9.29 -23.01
C GLU A 87 6.82 -8.39 -23.55
N LEU A 88 5.74 -8.23 -22.78
CA LEU A 88 4.54 -7.48 -23.18
C LEU A 88 4.66 -5.97 -22.88
N GLY A 89 5.68 -5.55 -22.12
CA GLY A 89 5.81 -4.17 -21.64
C GLY A 89 4.71 -3.77 -20.66
N THR A 90 4.22 -4.71 -19.86
CA THR A 90 3.11 -4.52 -18.90
C THR A 90 3.60 -4.53 -17.46
N GLN A 91 2.68 -4.26 -16.52
CA GLN A 91 2.93 -4.29 -15.07
C GLN A 91 1.84 -5.11 -14.37
N TYR A 92 1.56 -6.28 -14.91
CA TYR A 92 0.59 -7.20 -14.31
C TYR A 92 1.12 -7.81 -13.03
N LYS A 93 0.21 -8.02 -12.07
CA LYS A 93 0.54 -8.73 -10.84
C LYS A 93 -0.63 -9.58 -10.36
N ILE A 94 -0.31 -10.66 -9.66
CA ILE A 94 -1.26 -11.46 -8.90
C ILE A 94 -1.60 -10.70 -7.62
N PRO A 95 -2.90 -10.52 -7.26
CA PRO A 95 -3.30 -9.80 -6.07
C PRO A 95 -2.66 -10.33 -4.78
N THR A 96 -2.35 -9.44 -3.86
CA THR A 96 -2.01 -9.78 -2.47
C THR A 96 -3.29 -9.99 -1.64
N ASN A 97 -3.15 -10.55 -0.44
CA ASN A 97 -4.28 -10.76 0.47
C ASN A 97 -5.04 -9.44 0.79
N GLU A 98 -4.32 -8.32 0.88
CA GLU A 98 -4.92 -7.01 1.12
C GLU A 98 -5.72 -6.51 -0.09
N GLU A 99 -5.21 -6.78 -1.29
CA GLU A 99 -5.85 -6.39 -2.55
C GLU A 99 -7.05 -7.28 -2.89
N LEU A 100 -7.07 -8.52 -2.43
CA LEU A 100 -8.24 -9.39 -2.54
C LEU A 100 -9.44 -8.88 -1.75
N ALA A 101 -9.23 -8.09 -0.70
CA ALA A 101 -10.32 -7.49 0.07
C ALA A 101 -11.21 -6.54 -0.76
N VAL A 102 -10.74 -6.08 -1.92
CA VAL A 102 -11.51 -5.27 -2.88
C VAL A 102 -12.31 -6.14 -3.86
N THR A 103 -12.00 -7.43 -3.92
CA THR A 103 -12.68 -8.43 -4.76
C THR A 103 -13.55 -9.33 -3.90
N ASP A 104 -14.44 -10.10 -4.52
CA ASP A 104 -15.24 -11.12 -3.81
C ASP A 104 -14.50 -12.47 -3.72
N MET A 105 -13.18 -12.50 -4.00
CA MET A 105 -12.35 -13.71 -4.04
C MET A 105 -11.55 -13.88 -2.75
N THR A 106 -11.52 -15.09 -2.22
CA THR A 106 -10.68 -15.47 -1.10
C THR A 106 -9.27 -15.88 -1.55
N VAL A 107 -8.31 -15.89 -0.61
CA VAL A 107 -6.94 -16.39 -0.87
C VAL A 107 -6.94 -17.83 -1.36
N GLN A 108 -7.81 -18.67 -0.80
CA GLN A 108 -7.91 -20.06 -1.20
C GLN A 108 -8.40 -20.19 -2.65
N GLU A 109 -9.44 -19.45 -3.02
CA GLU A 109 -9.96 -19.45 -4.40
C GLU A 109 -8.92 -18.93 -5.40
N LEU A 110 -8.11 -17.92 -5.02
CA LEU A 110 -7.01 -17.44 -5.85
C LEU A 110 -5.94 -18.53 -6.06
N ASN A 111 -5.55 -19.21 -4.98
CA ASN A 111 -4.58 -20.31 -5.05
C ASN A 111 -5.11 -21.45 -5.91
N ASP A 112 -6.36 -21.87 -5.68
CA ASP A 112 -7.00 -22.94 -6.43
C ASP A 112 -7.12 -22.57 -7.91
N PHE A 113 -7.43 -21.31 -8.22
CA PHE A 113 -7.51 -20.81 -9.59
C PHE A 113 -6.17 -21.00 -10.33
N TYR A 114 -5.07 -20.49 -9.77
CA TYR A 114 -3.77 -20.58 -10.45
C TYR A 114 -3.21 -22.00 -10.47
N THR A 115 -3.37 -22.78 -9.41
CA THR A 115 -2.88 -24.17 -9.35
C THR A 115 -3.71 -25.15 -10.18
N SER A 116 -4.88 -24.74 -10.67
CA SER A 116 -5.69 -25.53 -11.59
C SER A 116 -5.14 -25.56 -13.02
N MET A 117 -4.20 -24.67 -13.36
CA MET A 117 -3.57 -24.55 -14.68
C MET A 117 -2.08 -24.83 -14.61
N ASP A 118 -1.49 -25.35 -15.67
CA ASP A 118 -0.04 -25.40 -15.81
C ASP A 118 0.54 -24.06 -16.26
N LEU A 119 1.88 -23.92 -16.32
CA LEU A 119 2.52 -22.65 -16.67
C LEU A 119 2.32 -22.21 -18.12
N ASN A 120 1.96 -23.11 -19.03
CA ASN A 120 1.65 -22.77 -20.42
C ASN A 120 0.20 -22.28 -20.51
N GLU A 121 -0.73 -22.95 -19.84
CA GLU A 121 -2.12 -22.50 -19.70
C GLU A 121 -2.19 -21.13 -19.00
N PHE A 122 -1.32 -20.91 -18.01
CA PHE A 122 -1.18 -19.61 -17.36
C PHE A 122 -0.68 -18.53 -18.34
N GLU A 123 0.30 -18.83 -19.19
CA GLU A 123 0.76 -17.89 -20.23
C GLU A 123 -0.38 -17.54 -21.20
N GLU A 124 -1.12 -18.54 -21.70
CA GLU A 124 -2.28 -18.32 -22.57
C GLU A 124 -3.33 -17.43 -21.88
N TYR A 125 -3.62 -17.68 -20.60
CA TYR A 125 -4.53 -16.86 -19.81
C TYR A 125 -4.07 -15.39 -19.74
N ILE A 126 -2.77 -15.14 -19.48
CA ILE A 126 -2.24 -13.76 -19.40
C ILE A 126 -2.31 -13.06 -20.75
N LEU A 127 -2.02 -13.76 -21.86
CA LEU A 127 -2.12 -13.21 -23.22
C LEU A 127 -3.57 -12.86 -23.57
N GLU A 128 -4.54 -13.71 -23.24
CA GLU A 128 -5.97 -13.42 -23.42
C GLU A 128 -6.40 -12.17 -22.61
N MET A 129 -6.00 -12.09 -21.33
CA MET A 129 -6.28 -10.93 -20.49
C MET A 129 -5.64 -9.65 -21.01
N HIS A 130 -4.44 -9.75 -21.59
CA HIS A 130 -3.75 -8.63 -22.24
C HIS A 130 -4.55 -8.09 -23.43
N ASP A 131 -4.99 -8.98 -24.33
CA ASP A 131 -5.79 -8.60 -25.50
C ASP A 131 -7.13 -7.98 -25.12
N GLN A 132 -7.81 -8.56 -24.13
CA GLN A 132 -9.07 -7.98 -23.60
C GLN A 132 -8.83 -6.60 -22.96
N ASN A 133 -7.72 -6.44 -22.24
CA ASN A 133 -7.35 -5.18 -21.62
C ASN A 133 -7.07 -4.09 -22.66
N ALA A 134 -6.37 -4.43 -23.73
CA ALA A 134 -6.08 -3.51 -24.85
C ALA A 134 -7.36 -3.00 -25.53
N GLN A 135 -8.33 -3.90 -25.80
CA GLN A 135 -9.62 -3.54 -26.39
C GLN A 135 -10.47 -2.64 -25.49
N ASN A 136 -10.39 -2.81 -24.14
CA ASN A 136 -11.12 -2.01 -23.18
C ASN A 136 -10.46 -0.64 -22.87
N SER A 137 -9.22 -0.42 -23.30
CA SER A 137 -8.48 0.83 -23.02
C SER A 137 -8.98 2.05 -23.78
N GLU A 138 -9.83 1.86 -24.81
CA GLU A 138 -10.37 2.96 -25.63
C GLU A 138 -11.63 3.65 -25.03
N ALA A 139 -12.15 3.18 -23.92
CA ALA A 139 -13.26 3.85 -23.23
C ALA A 139 -12.80 5.22 -22.68
N ARG A 140 -12.84 6.24 -23.55
CA ARG A 140 -12.57 7.64 -23.17
C ARG A 140 -13.53 8.07 -22.08
N ILE A 141 -12.97 8.42 -20.93
CA ILE A 141 -13.70 9.01 -19.82
C ILE A 141 -14.21 10.38 -20.26
N GLN A 142 -15.50 10.51 -20.52
CA GLN A 142 -16.19 11.78 -20.80
C GLN A 142 -16.58 12.45 -19.49
N ASN A 143 -16.43 13.76 -19.41
CA ASN A 143 -16.83 14.57 -18.26
C ASN A 143 -18.33 14.40 -17.96
N VAL A 144 -18.67 14.10 -16.72
CA VAL A 144 -20.05 13.93 -16.25
C VAL A 144 -20.38 15.03 -15.24
N ILE A 145 -21.59 15.55 -15.34
CA ILE A 145 -22.14 16.59 -14.46
C ILE A 145 -22.60 15.95 -13.16
N ALA A 146 -22.15 16.51 -12.03
CA ALA A 146 -22.55 16.05 -10.70
C ALA A 146 -23.91 16.66 -10.29
N VAL A 147 -24.75 15.87 -9.65
CA VAL A 147 -26.06 16.31 -9.13
C VAL A 147 -25.91 16.81 -7.70
N ASN A 148 -26.47 17.97 -7.40
CA ASN A 148 -26.38 18.64 -6.10
C ASN A 148 -27.77 18.83 -5.49
N ASP A 149 -27.96 18.43 -4.22
CA ASP A 149 -29.15 18.69 -3.45
C ASP A 149 -28.88 19.74 -2.36
N GLY A 150 -29.45 20.95 -2.57
CA GLY A 150 -29.75 21.90 -1.50
C GLY A 150 -28.84 23.11 -1.33
N ILE A 151 -29.45 24.28 -1.35
CA ILE A 151 -28.86 25.62 -1.18
C ILE A 151 -28.89 26.01 0.30
N SER A 152 -27.74 26.37 0.88
CA SER A 152 -27.64 26.99 2.20
C SER A 152 -26.50 28.00 2.25
N ALA A 153 -26.74 29.17 2.87
CA ALA A 153 -25.73 30.22 3.09
C ALA A 153 -24.63 29.85 4.10
N ARG A 154 -24.68 28.65 4.70
CA ARG A 154 -23.61 28.02 5.47
C ARG A 154 -22.86 27.05 4.58
N ALA A 155 -21.54 26.93 4.79
CA ALA A 155 -20.75 25.90 4.11
C ALA A 155 -21.36 24.53 4.37
N THR A 156 -21.92 23.92 3.33
CA THR A 156 -22.61 22.63 3.39
C THR A 156 -21.67 21.55 2.89
N GLU A 157 -21.57 20.45 3.60
CA GLU A 157 -20.86 19.28 3.11
C GLU A 157 -21.69 18.64 2.01
N THR A 158 -21.06 18.44 0.85
CA THR A 158 -21.71 17.94 -0.36
C THR A 158 -20.91 16.77 -0.89
N GLU A 159 -21.59 15.74 -1.35
CA GLU A 159 -20.98 14.60 -2.03
C GLU A 159 -21.35 14.64 -3.51
N GLN A 160 -20.33 14.56 -4.38
CA GLN A 160 -20.46 14.57 -5.82
C GLN A 160 -19.91 13.27 -6.39
N PHE A 161 -20.51 12.77 -7.47
CA PHE A 161 -20.20 11.48 -8.07
C PHE A 161 -19.78 11.64 -9.52
N TYR A 162 -18.77 10.88 -9.92
CA TYR A 162 -18.36 10.73 -11.31
C TYR A 162 -18.47 9.27 -11.72
N TYR A 163 -19.46 8.96 -12.54
CA TYR A 163 -19.70 7.60 -13.03
C TYR A 163 -18.87 7.33 -14.28
N TYR A 164 -17.92 6.38 -14.24
CA TYR A 164 -17.23 5.86 -15.41
C TYR A 164 -17.92 4.60 -15.97
N SER A 165 -18.80 3.96 -15.19
CA SER A 165 -19.77 2.97 -15.67
C SER A 165 -21.02 3.02 -14.82
N SER A 166 -22.10 3.54 -15.39
CA SER A 166 -23.41 3.65 -14.70
C SER A 166 -24.08 2.28 -14.54
N SER A 167 -23.94 1.37 -15.51
CA SER A 167 -24.52 0.00 -15.47
C SER A 167 -23.99 -0.82 -14.30
N ASN A 168 -22.70 -0.70 -13.99
CA ASN A 168 -22.04 -1.43 -12.90
C ASN A 168 -21.81 -0.57 -11.65
N ARG A 169 -22.41 0.62 -11.60
CA ARG A 169 -22.28 1.59 -10.49
C ARG A 169 -20.81 1.91 -10.15
N LYS A 170 -19.94 1.96 -11.16
CA LYS A 170 -18.52 2.29 -10.98
C LYS A 170 -18.37 3.81 -11.04
N TYR A 171 -17.92 4.40 -9.92
CA TYR A 171 -17.78 5.84 -9.81
C TYR A 171 -16.67 6.25 -8.85
N PHE A 172 -16.18 7.47 -9.04
CA PHE A 172 -15.38 8.20 -8.07
C PHE A 172 -16.25 9.20 -7.32
N THR A 173 -15.87 9.53 -6.09
CA THR A 173 -16.59 10.47 -5.24
C THR A 173 -15.72 11.63 -4.82
N LEU A 174 -16.32 12.80 -4.67
CA LEU A 174 -15.73 13.96 -4.01
C LEU A 174 -16.64 14.41 -2.88
N LYS A 175 -16.14 14.44 -1.64
CA LYS A 175 -16.76 15.14 -0.51
C LYS A 175 -16.06 16.47 -0.31
N SER A 176 -16.82 17.55 -0.32
CA SER A 176 -16.31 18.91 -0.20
C SER A 176 -17.30 19.77 0.60
N LYS A 177 -16.82 20.91 1.10
CA LYS A 177 -17.69 21.95 1.63
C LYS A 177 -17.90 23.01 0.56
N ILE A 178 -19.16 23.33 0.31
CA ILE A 178 -19.58 24.35 -0.66
C ILE A 178 -20.26 25.49 0.07
N VAL A 179 -19.96 26.72 -0.33
CA VAL A 179 -20.65 27.94 0.10
C VAL A 179 -21.31 28.62 -1.10
N THR A 180 -22.51 29.12 -0.90
CA THR A 180 -23.23 29.87 -1.92
C THR A 180 -23.26 31.35 -1.58
N VAL A 181 -22.78 32.18 -2.51
CA VAL A 181 -22.78 33.65 -2.38
C VAL A 181 -23.48 34.21 -3.62
N ASN A 182 -24.51 35.02 -3.43
CA ASN A 182 -25.29 35.60 -4.53
C ASN A 182 -25.80 34.56 -5.54
N ASN A 183 -26.30 33.45 -5.06
CA ASN A 183 -26.74 32.30 -5.86
C ASN A 183 -25.65 31.61 -6.70
N VAL A 184 -24.38 31.86 -6.42
CA VAL A 184 -23.24 31.20 -7.04
C VAL A 184 -22.54 30.30 -6.01
N ALA A 185 -22.35 29.04 -6.36
CA ALA A 185 -21.68 28.08 -5.49
C ALA A 185 -20.16 28.09 -5.71
N TYR A 186 -19.43 27.95 -4.61
CA TYR A 186 -17.97 27.93 -4.57
C TYR A 186 -17.46 26.82 -3.65
N TYR A 187 -16.37 26.17 -4.02
CA TYR A 187 -15.68 25.26 -3.12
C TYR A 187 -15.01 26.05 -1.98
N ASN A 188 -15.33 25.67 -0.75
CA ASN A 188 -14.73 26.24 0.45
C ASN A 188 -13.56 25.39 0.96
N SER A 189 -13.73 24.05 0.95
CA SER A 189 -12.67 23.13 1.34
C SER A 189 -12.91 21.74 0.79
N PHE A 190 -11.82 21.02 0.55
CA PHE A 190 -11.82 19.57 0.30
C PHE A 190 -12.05 18.84 1.63
N VAL A 191 -12.83 17.77 1.63
CA VAL A 191 -13.04 16.89 2.79
C VAL A 191 -12.41 15.53 2.53
N ASN A 192 -12.84 14.87 1.44
CA ASN A 192 -12.35 13.54 1.06
C ASN A 192 -12.65 13.27 -0.41
N ALA A 193 -11.96 12.32 -0.99
CA ALA A 193 -12.31 11.73 -2.27
C ALA A 193 -12.12 10.21 -2.22
N GLY A 194 -12.88 9.47 -3.02
CA GLY A 194 -12.88 8.03 -2.96
C GLY A 194 -13.50 7.40 -4.21
N TYR A 195 -13.97 6.18 -4.07
CA TYR A 195 -14.56 5.38 -5.14
C TYR A 195 -15.59 4.40 -4.56
N ASN A 196 -16.42 3.83 -5.43
CA ASN A 196 -17.36 2.79 -5.01
C ASN A 196 -16.65 1.43 -4.92
N SER A 197 -16.36 0.98 -3.70
CA SER A 197 -15.75 -0.34 -3.42
C SER A 197 -16.71 -1.53 -3.62
N LYS A 198 -18.01 -1.27 -3.86
CA LYS A 198 -19.04 -2.30 -4.10
C LYS A 198 -19.46 -2.39 -5.56
N ALA A 199 -18.70 -1.78 -6.46
CA ALA A 199 -18.95 -1.91 -7.89
C ALA A 199 -18.70 -3.34 -8.35
N THR A 200 -19.49 -3.81 -9.34
CA THR A 200 -19.39 -5.16 -9.86
C THR A 200 -18.77 -5.20 -11.24
N GLY A 201 -18.13 -6.32 -11.56
CA GLY A 201 -17.53 -6.58 -12.88
C GLY A 201 -16.22 -5.83 -13.14
N TYR A 202 -15.55 -6.19 -14.21
CA TYR A 202 -14.24 -5.69 -14.60
C TYR A 202 -14.30 -4.99 -15.97
N PRO A 203 -13.36 -4.11 -16.33
CA PRO A 203 -12.28 -3.60 -15.48
C PRO A 203 -12.78 -2.69 -14.36
N TYR A 204 -11.97 -2.55 -13.30
CA TYR A 204 -12.28 -1.77 -12.12
C TYR A 204 -11.07 -0.97 -11.65
N TYR A 205 -11.24 0.31 -11.31
CA TYR A 205 -10.14 1.18 -10.91
C TYR A 205 -10.15 1.43 -9.41
N VAL A 206 -9.02 1.17 -8.75
CA VAL A 206 -8.81 1.37 -7.31
C VAL A 206 -7.77 2.46 -7.10
N PRO A 207 -8.13 3.61 -6.53
CA PRO A 207 -7.17 4.68 -6.24
C PRO A 207 -6.13 4.26 -5.21
N MET A 208 -4.85 4.38 -5.57
CA MET A 208 -3.70 4.19 -4.70
C MET A 208 -3.26 5.51 -4.05
N SER A 209 -3.44 6.61 -4.76
CA SER A 209 -3.24 7.95 -4.24
C SER A 209 -4.19 8.94 -4.89
N ILE A 210 -4.52 10.00 -4.15
CA ILE A 210 -5.44 11.03 -4.57
C ILE A 210 -4.79 12.39 -4.34
N SER A 211 -4.88 13.27 -5.34
CA SER A 211 -4.51 14.67 -5.22
C SER A 211 -5.61 15.54 -5.80
N TYR A 212 -5.64 16.82 -5.44
CA TYR A 212 -6.64 17.73 -5.96
C TYR A 212 -6.09 19.14 -6.17
N SER A 213 -6.75 19.89 -7.03
CA SER A 213 -6.54 21.32 -7.23
C SER A 213 -7.88 22.04 -7.36
N VAL A 214 -7.92 23.30 -6.95
CA VAL A 214 -9.10 24.15 -7.04
C VAL A 214 -8.80 25.28 -8.02
N SER A 215 -9.77 25.59 -8.89
CA SER A 215 -9.66 26.72 -9.81
C SER A 215 -9.53 28.04 -9.06
N SER A 216 -8.92 29.06 -9.69
CA SER A 216 -8.70 30.38 -9.09
C SER A 216 -10.00 31.08 -8.68
N ASP A 217 -11.10 30.78 -9.35
CA ASP A 217 -12.44 31.28 -9.03
C ASP A 217 -13.18 30.39 -8.02
N SER A 218 -12.55 29.32 -7.55
CA SER A 218 -13.13 28.32 -6.60
C SER A 218 -14.41 27.64 -7.09
N ARG A 219 -14.69 27.67 -8.37
CA ARG A 219 -15.90 27.05 -8.93
C ARG A 219 -15.70 25.62 -9.42
N GLN A 220 -14.46 25.22 -9.63
CA GLN A 220 -14.11 23.88 -10.07
C GLN A 220 -13.06 23.27 -9.14
N MET A 221 -13.19 21.97 -8.90
CA MET A 221 -12.19 21.16 -8.19
C MET A 221 -11.84 19.97 -9.07
N THR A 222 -10.59 19.88 -9.48
CA THR A 222 -10.08 18.72 -10.22
C THR A 222 -9.43 17.76 -9.22
N VAL A 223 -9.91 16.54 -9.19
CA VAL A 223 -9.35 15.44 -8.39
C VAL A 223 -8.64 14.47 -9.33
N SER A 224 -7.38 14.20 -9.03
CA SER A 224 -6.55 13.23 -9.75
C SER A 224 -6.48 11.95 -8.94
N TYR A 225 -7.02 10.87 -9.47
CA TYR A 225 -6.98 9.52 -8.90
C TYR A 225 -5.89 8.72 -9.63
N ASN A 226 -4.81 8.40 -8.92
CA ASN A 226 -3.81 7.47 -9.44
C ASN A 226 -4.22 6.06 -9.04
N CYS A 227 -4.57 5.25 -10.01
CA CYS A 227 -5.26 3.98 -9.80
C CYS A 227 -4.42 2.79 -10.26
N SER A 228 -4.62 1.64 -9.60
CA SER A 228 -4.41 0.33 -10.20
C SER A 228 -5.69 -0.11 -10.91
N LYS A 229 -5.54 -0.84 -12.03
CA LYS A 229 -6.66 -1.36 -12.81
C LYS A 229 -6.80 -2.86 -12.54
N TYR A 230 -7.89 -3.27 -11.91
CA TYR A 230 -8.25 -4.67 -11.77
C TYR A 230 -8.83 -5.15 -13.08
N ILE A 231 -8.10 -5.99 -13.80
CA ILE A 231 -8.53 -6.57 -15.10
C ILE A 231 -9.52 -7.70 -14.81
N SER A 232 -9.24 -8.49 -13.77
CA SER A 232 -10.10 -9.54 -13.23
C SER A 232 -9.96 -9.62 -11.71
N ALA A 233 -10.63 -10.55 -11.04
CA ALA A 233 -10.42 -10.82 -9.63
C ALA A 233 -9.01 -11.38 -9.34
N THR A 234 -8.37 -11.97 -10.34
CA THR A 234 -7.08 -12.66 -10.23
C THR A 234 -5.91 -11.85 -10.79
N LEU A 235 -6.16 -10.79 -11.59
CA LEU A 235 -5.11 -10.04 -12.28
C LEU A 235 -5.29 -8.53 -12.17
N ILE A 236 -4.26 -7.86 -11.67
CA ILE A 236 -4.20 -6.40 -11.53
C ILE A 236 -3.14 -5.86 -12.48
N ASP A 237 -3.46 -4.78 -13.18
CA ASP A 237 -2.50 -3.94 -13.89
C ASP A 237 -2.12 -2.76 -12.98
N THR A 238 -0.87 -2.70 -12.58
CA THR A 238 -0.32 -1.64 -11.71
C THR A 238 0.28 -0.50 -12.51
N GLY A 239 0.09 -0.46 -13.82
CA GLY A 239 0.44 0.67 -14.67
C GLY A 239 -0.17 1.98 -14.14
N TYR A 240 0.46 3.12 -14.47
CA TYR A 240 0.03 4.43 -13.96
C TYR A 240 -1.24 4.90 -14.67
N TYR A 241 -2.39 4.58 -14.09
CA TYR A 241 -3.68 5.08 -14.54
C TYR A 241 -4.06 6.32 -13.77
N THR A 242 -3.78 7.51 -14.31
CA THR A 242 -4.22 8.78 -13.71
C THR A 242 -5.55 9.20 -14.32
N ILE A 243 -6.60 9.21 -13.51
CA ILE A 243 -7.95 9.63 -13.89
C ILE A 243 -8.22 10.99 -13.27
N ASN A 244 -8.33 12.03 -14.11
CA ASN A 244 -8.63 13.37 -13.68
C ASN A 244 -10.12 13.65 -13.82
N VAL A 245 -10.78 13.95 -12.71
CA VAL A 245 -12.20 14.31 -12.70
C VAL A 245 -12.36 15.74 -12.22
N THR A 246 -13.02 16.57 -13.05
CA THR A 246 -13.34 17.94 -12.68
C THR A 246 -14.79 18.03 -12.23
N TYR A 247 -14.97 18.38 -10.96
CA TYR A 247 -16.27 18.64 -10.36
C TYR A 247 -16.54 20.13 -10.35
N THR A 248 -17.82 20.52 -10.57
CA THR A 248 -18.25 21.92 -10.54
C THR A 248 -19.10 22.17 -9.31
N ALA A 249 -18.81 23.26 -8.59
CA ALA A 249 -19.58 23.65 -7.42
C ALA A 249 -21.01 24.04 -7.84
N GLY A 250 -22.03 23.44 -7.21
CA GLY A 250 -23.43 23.73 -7.47
C GLY A 250 -23.97 23.15 -8.79
N ALA A 251 -23.28 22.17 -9.38
CA ALA A 251 -23.76 21.40 -10.53
C ALA A 251 -24.51 20.15 -10.06
#